data_3558f436ad671258bfc504ae242dd9e1
#
_entry.id   3558f436ad671258bfc504ae242dd9e1
#
_cell.length_a   1.000
_cell.length_b   1.000
_cell.length_c   1.000
_cell.angle_alpha   90.00
_cell.angle_beta   90.00
_cell.angle_gamma   90.00
#
_symmetry.space_group_name_H-M   'P 1'
#
loop_
_entity.id
_entity.type
_entity.pdbx_description
1 polymer ?
#
loop_
_entity_poly.entity_id
_entity_poly.type
_entity_poly.pdbx_seq_one_letter_code
_entity_poly.pdbx_strand_id
1 'polypeptide(L)'
;PPDYSSAASDVYKRQEYADFRADLLEKHDIEASELRTIDTAGSSFAANTKSDGAKALLDVAFNHPIKLIANALGVPPDWMLQMGKDNDVKVAALLGTAQHAINQVKAGVDILVVSGTEAGGHCGSVSTMVLIPEVYQAIQPYGDVPILAAGGIVTGKQMAGAMAMGASGAWCGSVWLTTVESEVPPVIKEKMVAANSSQTVRSRSRTGKHSRQLVSPWTDAWESDQAPDPLPMPLQPMVAEPALQKVNKLAEGGHDGAKDLATYWVGQGVGLMNQSISASDVVQEFKEDFAEAYERLTGFVS
;
A
#
# COMPACT_ATOMS: atom_id res chain seq x y z
N PRO A 1 19.97 20.06 -3.84
CA PRO A 1 19.60 19.26 -4.98
C PRO A 1 20.81 18.45 -5.42
N PRO A 2 20.71 17.14 -5.68
CA PRO A 2 21.82 16.40 -6.24
C PRO A 2 22.15 16.96 -7.61
N ASP A 3 23.44 17.14 -7.85
CA ASP A 3 23.97 17.62 -9.11
C ASP A 3 23.83 16.52 -10.18
N TYR A 4 22.90 16.70 -11.10
CA TYR A 4 22.64 15.79 -12.23
C TYR A 4 23.63 15.97 -13.40
N SER A 5 24.83 16.46 -13.15
CA SER A 5 25.75 16.95 -14.18
C SER A 5 26.59 15.89 -14.88
N SER A 6 26.35 14.60 -14.76
CA SER A 6 27.03 13.62 -15.62
C SER A 6 26.03 12.71 -16.36
N ALA A 7 25.55 13.20 -17.50
CA ALA A 7 24.68 12.45 -18.42
C ALA A 7 25.21 11.02 -18.74
N ALA A 8 26.53 10.85 -18.79
CA ALA A 8 27.15 9.55 -19.01
C ALA A 8 27.01 8.58 -17.83
N SER A 9 27.16 9.05 -16.57
CA SER A 9 26.99 8.19 -15.39
C SER A 9 25.53 7.79 -15.19
N ASP A 10 24.59 8.66 -15.55
CA ASP A 10 23.15 8.37 -15.46
C ASP A 10 22.69 7.35 -16.52
N VAL A 11 23.24 7.41 -17.73
CA VAL A 11 22.96 6.43 -18.79
C VAL A 11 23.51 5.05 -18.41
N TYR A 12 24.75 4.98 -17.89
CA TYR A 12 25.35 3.71 -17.48
C TYR A 12 24.60 3.05 -16.30
N LYS A 13 24.23 3.83 -15.29
CA LYS A 13 23.40 3.34 -14.19
C LYS A 13 22.04 2.81 -14.68
N ARG A 14 21.39 3.53 -15.60
CA ARG A 14 20.11 3.08 -16.17
C ARG A 14 20.22 1.75 -16.91
N GLN A 15 21.34 1.51 -17.60
CA GLN A 15 21.59 0.27 -18.33
C GLN A 15 21.70 -0.92 -17.36
N GLU A 16 22.42 -0.78 -16.23
CA GLU A 16 22.54 -1.82 -15.21
C GLU A 16 21.16 -2.30 -14.70
N TYR A 17 20.23 -1.39 -14.43
CA TYR A 17 18.87 -1.72 -13.99
C TYR A 17 18.04 -2.38 -15.10
N ALA A 18 18.19 -1.93 -16.33
CA ALA A 18 17.49 -2.52 -17.47
C ALA A 18 17.96 -3.95 -17.72
N ASP A 19 19.26 -4.18 -17.67
CA ASP A 19 19.86 -5.50 -17.85
C ASP A 19 19.46 -6.44 -16.71
N PHE A 20 19.56 -6.00 -15.44
CA PHE A 20 19.18 -6.80 -14.29
C PHE A 20 17.72 -7.28 -14.38
N ARG A 21 16.77 -6.38 -14.69
CA ARG A 21 15.35 -6.78 -14.81
C ARG A 21 15.10 -7.69 -16.00
N ALA A 22 15.77 -7.47 -17.14
CA ALA A 22 15.62 -8.32 -18.31
C ALA A 22 16.18 -9.72 -18.06
N ASP A 23 17.37 -9.81 -17.48
CA ASP A 23 17.98 -11.10 -17.11
C ASP A 23 17.13 -11.86 -16.09
N LEU A 24 16.48 -11.15 -15.15
CA LEU A 24 15.55 -11.79 -14.21
C LEU A 24 14.34 -12.40 -14.94
N LEU A 25 13.76 -11.70 -15.90
CA LEU A 25 12.63 -12.24 -16.68
C LEU A 25 13.05 -13.41 -17.56
N GLU A 26 14.20 -13.30 -18.22
CA GLU A 26 14.74 -14.36 -19.09
C GLU A 26 15.05 -15.65 -18.32
N LYS A 27 15.49 -15.57 -17.05
CA LYS A 27 15.64 -16.72 -16.15
C LYS A 27 14.33 -17.48 -15.87
N HIS A 28 13.20 -16.83 -16.13
CA HIS A 28 11.86 -17.40 -15.98
C HIS A 28 11.16 -17.63 -17.33
N ASP A 29 11.96 -17.80 -18.40
CA ASP A 29 11.50 -18.08 -19.78
C ASP A 29 10.63 -16.96 -20.38
N ILE A 30 10.79 -15.72 -19.89
CA ILE A 30 10.07 -14.55 -20.40
C ILE A 30 11.02 -13.74 -21.28
N GLU A 31 10.70 -13.66 -22.58
CA GLU A 31 11.43 -12.80 -23.52
C GLU A 31 11.37 -11.34 -23.05
N ALA A 32 12.49 -10.64 -22.97
CA ALA A 32 12.60 -9.33 -22.34
C ALA A 32 13.50 -8.32 -23.10
N SER A 33 13.78 -8.58 -24.39
CA SER A 33 14.67 -7.71 -25.20
C SER A 33 14.20 -6.26 -25.26
N GLU A 34 12.89 -6.01 -25.33
CA GLU A 34 12.31 -4.66 -25.32
C GLU A 34 12.44 -3.95 -23.97
N LEU A 35 12.70 -4.69 -22.90
CA LEU A 35 12.90 -4.15 -21.56
C LEU A 35 14.36 -3.83 -21.23
N ARG A 36 15.31 -4.04 -22.17
CA ARG A 36 16.72 -3.69 -21.98
C ARG A 36 17.00 -2.20 -22.10
N THR A 37 15.96 -1.37 -22.27
CA THR A 37 16.03 0.09 -22.24
C THR A 37 15.00 0.67 -21.29
N ILE A 38 15.33 1.79 -20.62
CA ILE A 38 14.38 2.49 -19.74
C ILE A 38 13.84 3.70 -20.52
N ASP A 39 12.54 3.65 -20.85
CA ASP A 39 11.86 4.81 -21.43
C ASP A 39 11.52 5.82 -20.32
N THR A 40 12.06 7.02 -20.44
CA THR A 40 11.83 8.12 -19.50
C THR A 40 10.76 9.11 -19.96
N ALA A 41 10.25 8.95 -21.19
CA ALA A 41 9.41 9.97 -21.85
C ALA A 41 7.92 9.89 -21.50
N GLY A 42 7.43 8.82 -20.86
CA GLY A 42 6.00 8.51 -20.81
C GLY A 42 5.35 8.25 -19.44
N SER A 43 5.96 8.64 -18.31
CA SER A 43 5.36 8.34 -17.01
C SER A 43 4.12 9.21 -16.72
N SER A 44 2.93 8.67 -16.98
CA SER A 44 1.64 9.25 -16.56
C SER A 44 1.57 9.44 -15.02
N PHE A 45 2.31 8.64 -14.26
CA PHE A 45 2.43 8.76 -12.81
C PHE A 45 2.96 10.14 -12.39
N ALA A 46 3.99 10.67 -13.06
CA ALA A 46 4.54 11.98 -12.74
C ALA A 46 3.58 13.15 -13.04
N ALA A 47 2.67 13.00 -14.00
CA ALA A 47 1.67 14.01 -14.31
C ALA A 47 0.55 14.06 -13.26
N ASN A 48 0.09 12.88 -12.79
CA ASN A 48 -0.99 12.77 -11.81
C ASN A 48 -0.57 13.12 -10.37
N THR A 49 0.72 13.13 -10.08
CA THR A 49 1.26 13.55 -8.76
C THR A 49 1.46 15.08 -8.65
N LYS A 50 1.27 15.84 -9.72
CA LYS A 50 1.30 17.31 -9.67
C LYS A 50 0.01 17.86 -9.08
N SER A 51 0.11 19.01 -8.39
CA SER A 51 -1.02 19.68 -7.73
C SER A 51 -2.25 19.86 -8.65
N ASP A 52 -2.03 20.27 -9.91
CA ASP A 52 -3.12 20.53 -10.84
C ASP A 52 -3.85 19.25 -11.27
N GLY A 53 -3.11 18.15 -11.47
CA GLY A 53 -3.70 16.85 -11.75
C GLY A 53 -4.55 16.33 -10.57
N ALA A 54 -4.05 16.50 -9.34
CA ALA A 54 -4.77 16.10 -8.14
C ALA A 54 -6.06 16.92 -7.91
N LYS A 55 -6.03 18.24 -8.18
CA LYS A 55 -7.23 19.10 -8.12
C LYS A 55 -8.29 18.66 -9.12
N ALA A 56 -7.90 18.42 -10.38
CA ALA A 56 -8.83 17.97 -11.40
C ALA A 56 -9.52 16.64 -11.04
N LEU A 57 -8.81 15.71 -10.39
CA LEU A 57 -9.39 14.46 -9.89
C LEU A 57 -10.39 14.70 -8.76
N LEU A 58 -10.09 15.63 -7.83
CA LEU A 58 -11.00 15.98 -6.75
C LEU A 58 -12.25 16.70 -7.28
N ASP A 59 -12.13 17.56 -8.29
CA ASP A 59 -13.28 18.20 -8.93
C ASP A 59 -14.25 17.17 -9.49
N VAL A 60 -13.73 16.08 -10.09
CA VAL A 60 -14.58 14.96 -10.52
C VAL A 60 -15.19 14.23 -9.33
N ALA A 61 -14.41 13.95 -8.28
CA ALA A 61 -14.88 13.22 -7.09
C ALA A 61 -16.04 13.96 -6.40
N PHE A 62 -15.97 15.29 -6.29
CA PHE A 62 -17.01 16.10 -5.65
C PHE A 62 -18.33 16.19 -6.45
N ASN A 63 -18.36 15.74 -7.71
CA ASN A 63 -19.63 15.56 -8.44
C ASN A 63 -20.42 14.32 -7.94
N HIS A 64 -19.87 13.54 -7.04
CA HIS A 64 -20.48 12.35 -6.45
C HIS A 64 -20.75 12.57 -4.95
N PRO A 65 -21.72 11.87 -4.35
CA PRO A 65 -22.08 12.03 -2.93
C PRO A 65 -21.07 11.37 -1.99
N ILE A 66 -19.77 11.66 -2.18
CA ILE A 66 -18.70 11.16 -1.33
C ILE A 66 -18.75 11.83 0.05
N LYS A 67 -18.21 11.14 1.06
CA LYS A 67 -18.18 11.63 2.45
C LYS A 67 -16.76 11.77 3.00
N LEU A 68 -15.78 11.24 2.28
CA LEU A 68 -14.39 11.21 2.70
C LEU A 68 -13.47 11.28 1.49
N ILE A 69 -12.44 12.10 1.60
CA ILE A 69 -11.23 12.05 0.75
C ILE A 69 -10.02 11.74 1.61
N ALA A 70 -9.03 11.06 1.06
CA ALA A 70 -7.84 10.66 1.81
C ALA A 70 -6.55 11.07 1.09
N ASN A 71 -5.60 11.62 1.86
CA ASN A 71 -4.25 11.93 1.41
C ASN A 71 -3.28 10.86 1.87
N ALA A 72 -2.53 10.27 0.93
CA ALA A 72 -1.58 9.19 1.23
C ALA A 72 -0.14 9.67 1.46
N LEU A 73 0.20 10.92 1.12
CA LEU A 73 1.57 11.41 1.10
C LEU A 73 1.74 12.70 1.92
N GLY A 74 2.25 12.55 3.15
CA GLY A 74 2.56 13.68 4.02
C GLY A 74 1.33 14.42 4.53
N VAL A 75 1.51 15.68 4.90
CA VAL A 75 0.40 16.54 5.32
C VAL A 75 -0.41 16.97 4.09
N PRO A 76 -1.75 16.86 4.11
CA PRO A 76 -2.58 17.36 3.02
C PRO A 76 -2.29 18.83 2.75
N PRO A 77 -2.18 19.28 1.50
CA PRO A 77 -2.00 20.69 1.21
C PRO A 77 -3.25 21.51 1.57
N ASP A 78 -3.06 22.76 1.95
CA ASP A 78 -4.13 23.65 2.42
C ASP A 78 -5.32 23.71 1.46
N TRP A 79 -5.05 23.70 0.15
CA TRP A 79 -6.11 23.70 -0.86
C TRP A 79 -7.00 22.46 -0.80
N MET A 80 -6.44 21.27 -0.46
CA MET A 80 -7.21 20.03 -0.32
C MET A 80 -8.10 20.08 0.93
N LEU A 81 -7.56 20.58 2.04
CA LEU A 81 -8.34 20.80 3.28
C LEU A 81 -9.47 21.80 3.06
N GLN A 82 -9.21 22.87 2.31
CA GLN A 82 -10.23 23.86 1.97
C GLN A 82 -11.32 23.29 1.06
N MET A 83 -10.95 22.55 0.01
CA MET A 83 -11.91 21.87 -0.88
C MET A 83 -12.81 20.89 -0.10
N GLY A 84 -12.25 20.15 0.86
CA GLY A 84 -13.04 19.29 1.74
C GLY A 84 -14.09 20.07 2.52
N LYS A 85 -13.70 21.18 3.14
CA LYS A 85 -14.60 22.07 3.89
C LYS A 85 -15.70 22.68 3.01
N ASP A 86 -15.33 23.16 1.82
CA ASP A 86 -16.27 23.80 0.88
C ASP A 86 -17.35 22.84 0.36
N ASN A 87 -17.05 21.52 0.36
CA ASN A 87 -17.96 20.49 -0.10
C ASN A 87 -18.58 19.66 1.04
N ASP A 88 -18.36 20.00 2.30
CA ASP A 88 -18.78 19.22 3.49
C ASP A 88 -18.31 17.76 3.43
N VAL A 89 -17.06 17.56 2.98
CA VAL A 89 -16.40 16.26 2.85
C VAL A 89 -15.19 16.22 3.79
N LYS A 90 -15.11 15.17 4.62
CA LYS A 90 -14.00 15.01 5.56
C LYS A 90 -12.70 14.66 4.85
N VAL A 91 -11.59 15.16 5.41
CA VAL A 91 -10.24 14.86 4.90
C VAL A 91 -9.52 13.93 5.86
N ALA A 92 -9.19 12.74 5.39
CA ALA A 92 -8.31 11.82 6.10
C ALA A 92 -6.88 11.93 5.60
N ALA A 93 -5.92 11.55 6.45
CA ALA A 93 -4.52 11.46 6.03
C ALA A 93 -3.82 10.23 6.62
N LEU A 94 -3.03 9.54 5.78
CA LEU A 94 -2.28 8.36 6.16
C LEU A 94 -0.96 8.76 6.83
N LEU A 95 -0.60 8.00 7.86
CA LEU A 95 0.63 8.23 8.63
C LEU A 95 1.22 6.94 9.18
N GLY A 96 2.51 6.98 9.50
CA GLY A 96 3.26 5.85 10.07
C GLY A 96 4.10 6.22 11.30
N THR A 97 3.91 7.43 11.89
CA THR A 97 4.61 7.86 13.12
C THR A 97 3.77 8.84 13.93
N ALA A 98 3.98 8.89 15.24
CA ALA A 98 3.32 9.87 16.12
C ALA A 98 3.59 11.33 15.73
N GLN A 99 4.82 11.63 15.28
CA GLN A 99 5.16 12.99 14.82
C GLN A 99 4.36 13.41 13.58
N HIS A 100 4.12 12.47 12.64
CA HIS A 100 3.25 12.74 11.49
C HIS A 100 1.81 13.04 11.94
N ALA A 101 1.30 12.27 12.93
CA ALA A 101 -0.04 12.50 13.48
C ALA A 101 -0.19 13.91 14.07
N ILE A 102 0.75 14.36 14.90
CA ILE A 102 0.76 15.70 15.46
C ILE A 102 0.73 16.78 14.36
N ASN A 103 1.55 16.60 13.31
CA ASN A 103 1.60 17.56 12.22
C ASN A 103 0.28 17.63 11.43
N GLN A 104 -0.37 16.48 11.21
CA GLN A 104 -1.65 16.39 10.52
C GLN A 104 -2.81 16.98 11.33
N VAL A 105 -2.85 16.70 12.64
CA VAL A 105 -3.86 17.32 13.55
C VAL A 105 -3.71 18.84 13.56
N LYS A 106 -2.48 19.35 13.67
CA LYS A 106 -2.21 20.80 13.63
C LYS A 106 -2.60 21.46 12.29
N ALA A 107 -2.52 20.70 11.19
CA ALA A 107 -2.95 21.18 9.87
C ALA A 107 -4.48 21.18 9.70
N GLY A 108 -5.24 20.53 10.60
CA GLY A 108 -6.69 20.48 10.56
C GLY A 108 -7.25 19.29 9.78
N VAL A 109 -6.53 18.16 9.74
CA VAL A 109 -7.03 16.88 9.21
C VAL A 109 -8.16 16.37 10.10
N ASP A 110 -9.25 15.89 9.50
CA ASP A 110 -10.43 15.42 10.23
C ASP A 110 -10.28 13.99 10.77
N ILE A 111 -9.53 13.12 10.08
CA ILE A 111 -9.38 11.69 10.40
C ILE A 111 -7.94 11.24 10.17
N LEU A 112 -7.36 10.54 11.12
CA LEU A 112 -6.03 9.95 10.99
C LEU A 112 -6.12 8.48 10.57
N VAL A 113 -5.43 8.07 9.51
CA VAL A 113 -5.26 6.68 9.13
C VAL A 113 -3.88 6.21 9.56
N VAL A 114 -3.82 5.51 10.69
CA VAL A 114 -2.57 5.09 11.34
C VAL A 114 -2.15 3.73 10.80
N SER A 115 -1.09 3.71 9.98
CA SER A 115 -0.67 2.53 9.23
C SER A 115 0.62 1.93 9.78
N GLY A 116 0.50 0.76 10.40
CA GLY A 116 1.64 0.00 10.92
C GLY A 116 2.43 -0.78 9.85
N THR A 117 3.53 -1.40 10.28
CA THR A 117 4.46 -2.14 9.40
C THR A 117 3.82 -3.35 8.72
N GLU A 118 2.72 -3.87 9.24
CA GLU A 118 1.97 -5.01 8.68
C GLU A 118 1.15 -4.66 7.44
N ALA A 119 1.04 -3.35 7.12
CA ALA A 119 0.27 -2.89 5.96
C ALA A 119 0.85 -3.37 4.63
N GLY A 120 -0.01 -3.67 3.68
CA GLY A 120 0.36 -3.84 2.27
C GLY A 120 0.66 -2.49 1.62
N GLY A 121 1.55 -2.48 0.62
CA GLY A 121 2.04 -1.23 0.03
C GLY A 121 3.02 -0.49 0.93
N HIS A 122 3.15 0.82 0.75
CA HIS A 122 4.08 1.63 1.52
C HIS A 122 3.75 1.61 3.01
N CYS A 123 4.71 1.24 3.83
CA CYS A 123 4.53 1.13 5.28
C CYS A 123 5.79 1.55 6.05
N GLY A 124 5.58 1.99 7.29
CA GLY A 124 6.63 2.29 8.25
C GLY A 124 7.29 1.04 8.83
N SER A 125 8.01 1.20 9.94
CA SER A 125 8.71 0.12 10.65
C SER A 125 8.08 -0.23 11.99
N VAL A 126 7.16 0.59 12.50
CA VAL A 126 6.48 0.36 13.78
C VAL A 126 5.25 -0.51 13.56
N SER A 127 5.04 -1.50 14.43
CA SER A 127 3.87 -2.38 14.34
C SER A 127 2.57 -1.63 14.65
N THR A 128 1.47 -2.07 14.06
CA THR A 128 0.14 -1.51 14.28
C THR A 128 -0.24 -1.52 15.77
N MET A 129 0.10 -2.60 16.48
CA MET A 129 -0.18 -2.77 17.91
C MET A 129 0.55 -1.74 18.80
N VAL A 130 1.72 -1.27 18.38
CA VAL A 130 2.50 -0.25 19.11
C VAL A 130 2.12 1.16 18.65
N LEU A 131 1.96 1.34 17.34
CA LEU A 131 1.75 2.65 16.73
C LEU A 131 0.41 3.28 17.11
N ILE A 132 -0.67 2.50 17.21
CA ILE A 132 -2.00 3.02 17.54
C ILE A 132 -2.02 3.70 18.91
N PRO A 133 -1.66 3.04 20.02
CA PRO A 133 -1.67 3.69 21.34
C PRO A 133 -0.64 4.81 21.44
N GLU A 134 0.51 4.73 20.77
CA GLU A 134 1.47 5.82 20.71
C GLU A 134 0.88 7.07 20.05
N VAL A 135 0.23 6.93 18.91
CA VAL A 135 -0.45 8.03 18.21
C VAL A 135 -1.61 8.57 19.04
N TYR A 136 -2.45 7.69 19.60
CA TYR A 136 -3.57 8.09 20.44
C TYR A 136 -3.12 8.99 21.59
N GLN A 137 -2.07 8.61 22.31
CA GLN A 137 -1.51 9.42 23.40
C GLN A 137 -0.89 10.74 22.88
N ALA A 138 -0.17 10.68 21.76
CA ALA A 138 0.55 11.83 21.23
C ALA A 138 -0.36 12.97 20.76
N ILE A 139 -1.56 12.67 20.28
CA ILE A 139 -2.49 13.68 19.77
C ILE A 139 -3.38 14.32 20.85
N GLN A 140 -3.53 13.70 22.01
CA GLN A 140 -4.42 14.19 23.09
C GLN A 140 -4.26 15.68 23.43
N PRO A 141 -3.05 16.27 23.46
CA PRO A 141 -2.88 17.71 23.73
C PRO A 141 -3.40 18.62 22.60
N TYR A 142 -3.67 18.08 21.40
CA TYR A 142 -3.99 18.85 20.20
C TYR A 142 -5.44 18.70 19.74
N GLY A 143 -6.18 17.75 20.29
CA GLY A 143 -7.60 17.52 20.00
C GLY A 143 -7.98 16.05 19.94
N ASP A 144 -9.28 15.79 19.93
CA ASP A 144 -9.87 14.45 19.80
C ASP A 144 -10.18 14.20 18.31
N VAL A 145 -9.16 13.70 17.59
CA VAL A 145 -9.27 13.36 16.15
C VAL A 145 -9.42 11.85 16.02
N PRO A 146 -10.47 11.36 15.32
CA PRO A 146 -10.69 9.92 15.11
C PRO A 146 -9.50 9.23 14.43
N ILE A 147 -9.15 8.05 14.93
CA ILE A 147 -8.09 7.19 14.38
C ILE A 147 -8.72 5.99 13.70
N LEU A 148 -8.41 5.78 12.42
CA LEU A 148 -8.66 4.53 11.73
C LEU A 148 -7.37 3.70 11.72
N ALA A 149 -7.42 2.53 12.33
CA ALA A 149 -6.28 1.62 12.38
C ALA A 149 -6.10 0.93 11.04
N ALA A 150 -4.88 0.97 10.50
CA ALA A 150 -4.50 0.32 9.26
C ALA A 150 -3.25 -0.56 9.44
N GLY A 151 -3.13 -1.60 8.62
CA GLY A 151 -1.99 -2.51 8.66
C GLY A 151 -2.31 -3.85 9.28
N GLY A 152 -2.40 -4.87 8.42
CA GLY A 152 -2.64 -6.25 8.83
C GLY A 152 -4.06 -6.58 9.30
N ILE A 153 -4.96 -5.60 9.36
CA ILE A 153 -6.34 -5.80 9.82
C ILE A 153 -7.19 -6.37 8.68
N VAL A 154 -7.66 -7.58 8.86
CA VAL A 154 -8.47 -8.34 7.89
C VAL A 154 -9.63 -9.09 8.56
N THR A 155 -9.81 -8.92 9.87
CA THR A 155 -10.91 -9.52 10.65
C THR A 155 -11.51 -8.50 11.62
N GLY A 156 -12.78 -8.72 12.01
CA GLY A 156 -13.44 -7.91 13.02
C GLY A 156 -12.82 -8.05 14.42
N LYS A 157 -12.21 -9.19 14.74
CA LYS A 157 -11.48 -9.40 16.01
C LYS A 157 -10.25 -8.49 16.09
N GLN A 158 -9.51 -8.33 14.99
CA GLN A 158 -8.40 -7.39 14.93
C GLN A 158 -8.88 -5.93 15.05
N MET A 159 -10.00 -5.60 14.41
CA MET A 159 -10.62 -4.27 14.54
C MET A 159 -11.01 -3.98 15.99
N ALA A 160 -11.66 -4.92 16.69
CA ALA A 160 -12.00 -4.77 18.09
C ALA A 160 -10.77 -4.54 18.99
N GLY A 161 -9.68 -5.29 18.74
CA GLY A 161 -8.41 -5.09 19.42
C GLY A 161 -7.81 -3.68 19.16
N ALA A 162 -7.85 -3.20 17.93
CA ALA A 162 -7.39 -1.87 17.58
C ALA A 162 -8.23 -0.77 18.25
N MET A 163 -9.54 -0.95 18.32
CA MET A 163 -10.43 -0.02 19.02
C MET A 163 -10.19 0.01 20.54
N ALA A 164 -9.87 -1.12 21.13
CA ALA A 164 -9.46 -1.18 22.55
C ALA A 164 -8.15 -0.42 22.82
N MET A 165 -7.30 -0.22 21.82
CA MET A 165 -6.06 0.55 21.90
C MET A 165 -6.20 2.05 21.59
N GLY A 166 -7.41 2.54 21.27
CA GLY A 166 -7.70 3.95 21.02
C GLY A 166 -8.09 4.29 19.58
N ALA A 167 -8.21 3.30 18.68
CA ALA A 167 -8.78 3.55 17.36
C ALA A 167 -10.30 3.71 17.40
N SER A 168 -10.86 4.46 16.46
CA SER A 168 -12.32 4.62 16.26
C SER A 168 -12.89 3.61 15.27
N GLY A 169 -12.03 2.84 14.59
CA GLY A 169 -12.39 1.84 13.59
C GLY A 169 -11.16 1.36 12.84
N ALA A 170 -11.38 0.70 11.70
CA ALA A 170 -10.31 0.17 10.86
C ALA A 170 -10.35 0.73 9.42
N TRP A 171 -9.17 0.83 8.81
CA TRP A 171 -8.96 1.10 7.40
C TRP A 171 -8.35 -0.15 6.75
N CYS A 172 -9.16 -0.95 6.08
CA CYS A 172 -8.77 -2.24 5.54
C CYS A 172 -8.51 -2.16 4.04
N GLY A 173 -7.38 -2.70 3.60
CA GLY A 173 -6.99 -2.78 2.19
C GLY A 173 -6.93 -4.21 1.69
N SER A 174 -6.05 -5.03 2.29
CA SER A 174 -5.72 -6.37 1.77
C SER A 174 -6.92 -7.32 1.69
N VAL A 175 -7.82 -7.29 2.65
CA VAL A 175 -8.98 -8.20 2.70
C VAL A 175 -9.89 -8.09 1.46
N TRP A 176 -9.92 -6.93 0.82
CA TRP A 176 -10.73 -6.71 -0.38
C TRP A 176 -10.09 -7.31 -1.65
N LEU A 177 -8.77 -7.58 -1.64
CA LEU A 177 -8.05 -8.06 -2.81
C LEU A 177 -8.44 -9.48 -3.23
N THR A 178 -8.90 -10.30 -2.29
CA THR A 178 -9.32 -11.70 -2.55
C THR A 178 -10.83 -11.84 -2.74
N THR A 179 -11.61 -10.76 -2.63
CA THR A 179 -13.06 -10.82 -2.87
C THR A 179 -13.39 -11.17 -4.31
N VAL A 180 -14.57 -11.75 -4.53
CA VAL A 180 -15.03 -12.12 -5.89
C VAL A 180 -15.18 -10.91 -6.79
N GLU A 181 -15.50 -9.74 -6.23
CA GLU A 181 -15.66 -8.47 -6.95
C GLU A 181 -14.33 -7.78 -7.27
N SER A 182 -13.23 -8.20 -6.65
CA SER A 182 -11.93 -7.57 -6.89
C SER A 182 -11.44 -7.80 -8.32
N GLU A 183 -10.88 -6.77 -8.95
CA GLU A 183 -10.25 -6.82 -10.27
C GLU A 183 -8.78 -7.33 -10.23
N VAL A 184 -8.29 -7.77 -9.06
CA VAL A 184 -6.96 -8.38 -8.95
C VAL A 184 -6.91 -9.64 -9.81
N PRO A 185 -5.85 -9.85 -10.63
CA PRO A 185 -5.71 -11.03 -11.47
C PRO A 185 -5.91 -12.34 -10.70
N PRO A 186 -6.62 -13.33 -11.28
CA PRO A 186 -6.91 -14.61 -10.60
C PRO A 186 -5.68 -15.28 -10.02
N VAL A 187 -4.56 -15.32 -10.76
CA VAL A 187 -3.30 -15.91 -10.29
C VAL A 187 -2.77 -15.23 -9.02
N ILE A 188 -2.97 -13.92 -8.88
CA ILE A 188 -2.57 -13.18 -7.68
C ILE A 188 -3.52 -13.49 -6.52
N LYS A 189 -4.84 -13.59 -6.76
CA LYS A 189 -5.81 -14.00 -5.74
C LYS A 189 -5.50 -15.39 -5.19
N GLU A 190 -5.21 -16.36 -6.08
CA GLU A 190 -4.83 -17.72 -5.72
C GLU A 190 -3.57 -17.73 -4.84
N LYS A 191 -2.55 -16.96 -5.21
CA LYS A 191 -1.33 -16.79 -4.40
C LYS A 191 -1.64 -16.20 -3.02
N MET A 192 -2.51 -15.18 -2.94
CA MET A 192 -2.89 -14.58 -1.67
C MET A 192 -3.66 -15.55 -0.78
N VAL A 193 -4.62 -16.29 -1.34
CA VAL A 193 -5.41 -17.30 -0.60
C VAL A 193 -4.54 -18.44 -0.07
N ALA A 194 -3.49 -18.82 -0.81
CA ALA A 194 -2.54 -19.85 -0.42
C ALA A 194 -1.45 -19.36 0.55
N ALA A 195 -1.24 -18.05 0.67
CA ALA A 195 -0.14 -17.49 1.43
C ALA A 195 -0.40 -17.46 2.95
N ASN A 196 0.67 -17.57 3.72
CA ASN A 196 0.66 -17.27 5.15
C ASN A 196 1.32 -15.91 5.45
N SER A 197 1.20 -15.43 6.68
CA SER A 197 1.68 -14.10 7.09
C SER A 197 3.19 -13.88 6.92
N SER A 198 3.99 -14.94 6.94
CA SER A 198 5.45 -14.85 6.73
C SER A 198 5.85 -14.75 5.25
N GLN A 199 4.92 -15.01 4.33
CA GLN A 199 5.15 -14.91 2.88
C GLN A 199 4.90 -13.50 2.34
N THR A 200 5.16 -12.49 3.15
CA THR A 200 5.22 -11.08 2.73
C THR A 200 6.56 -10.47 3.09
N VAL A 201 7.06 -9.59 2.24
CA VAL A 201 8.34 -8.89 2.44
C VAL A 201 8.17 -7.38 2.29
N ARG A 202 8.88 -6.60 3.12
CA ARG A 202 9.06 -5.16 2.92
C ARG A 202 10.26 -4.94 2.01
N SER A 203 10.01 -4.65 0.75
CA SER A 203 11.04 -4.48 -0.26
C SER A 203 10.98 -3.09 -0.89
N ARG A 204 12.12 -2.62 -1.40
CA ARG A 204 12.25 -1.40 -2.20
C ARG A 204 12.14 -1.69 -3.70
N SER A 205 12.04 -2.95 -4.10
CA SER A 205 12.10 -3.45 -5.48
C SER A 205 11.16 -2.76 -6.45
N ARG A 206 10.01 -2.31 -5.99
CA ARG A 206 8.96 -1.77 -6.86
C ARG A 206 8.96 -0.26 -6.97
N THR A 207 9.19 0.45 -5.86
CA THR A 207 9.03 1.91 -5.81
C THR A 207 10.25 2.67 -5.31
N GLY A 208 11.30 1.96 -4.85
CA GLY A 208 12.44 2.57 -4.19
C GLY A 208 12.20 2.97 -2.73
N LYS A 209 10.95 2.88 -2.27
CA LYS A 209 10.57 3.01 -0.85
C LYS A 209 10.10 1.66 -0.33
N HIS A 210 10.31 1.40 0.96
CA HIS A 210 9.82 0.18 1.57
C HIS A 210 8.32 0.03 1.41
N SER A 211 7.91 -1.03 0.73
CA SER A 211 6.51 -1.42 0.54
C SER A 211 6.36 -2.92 0.75
N ARG A 212 5.27 -3.34 1.40
CA ARG A 212 5.01 -4.75 1.65
C ARG A 212 4.24 -5.38 0.51
N GLN A 213 4.72 -6.53 0.06
CA GLN A 213 4.14 -7.31 -1.03
C GLN A 213 4.36 -8.81 -0.79
N LEU A 214 3.69 -9.66 -1.58
CA LEU A 214 3.95 -11.10 -1.58
C LEU A 214 5.41 -11.39 -1.93
N VAL A 215 6.01 -12.35 -1.23
CA VAL A 215 7.29 -12.94 -1.61
C VAL A 215 7.15 -13.64 -2.96
N SER A 216 8.13 -13.43 -3.83
CA SER A 216 8.24 -14.09 -5.12
C SER A 216 9.70 -14.04 -5.59
N PRO A 217 10.09 -14.80 -6.62
CA PRO A 217 11.43 -14.67 -7.19
C PRO A 217 11.79 -13.26 -7.64
N TRP A 218 10.80 -12.41 -7.96
CA TRP A 218 11.02 -10.97 -8.18
C TRP A 218 11.57 -10.28 -6.95
N THR A 219 10.93 -10.45 -5.80
CA THR A 219 11.36 -9.82 -4.54
C THR A 219 12.69 -10.39 -4.08
N ASP A 220 12.89 -11.71 -4.20
CA ASP A 220 14.12 -12.39 -3.79
C ASP A 220 15.33 -11.93 -4.61
N ALA A 221 15.14 -11.75 -5.93
CA ALA A 221 16.19 -11.23 -6.79
C ALA A 221 16.62 -9.81 -6.39
N TRP A 222 15.67 -8.91 -6.09
CA TRP A 222 15.96 -7.53 -5.68
C TRP A 222 16.53 -7.39 -4.26
N GLU A 223 16.35 -8.38 -3.39
CA GLU A 223 16.96 -8.44 -2.05
C GLU A 223 18.31 -9.20 -2.05
N SER A 224 18.74 -9.74 -3.20
CA SER A 224 20.01 -10.43 -3.32
C SER A 224 21.20 -9.47 -3.42
N ASP A 225 22.40 -9.96 -3.02
CA ASP A 225 23.65 -9.20 -3.15
C ASP A 225 24.03 -8.88 -4.61
N GLN A 226 23.38 -9.50 -5.60
CA GLN A 226 23.61 -9.27 -7.02
C GLN A 226 22.75 -8.15 -7.60
N ALA A 227 21.72 -7.71 -6.85
CA ALA A 227 20.83 -6.65 -7.31
C ALA A 227 21.49 -5.26 -7.21
N PRO A 228 21.25 -4.38 -8.16
CA PRO A 228 21.59 -2.97 -7.97
C PRO A 228 20.72 -2.39 -6.84
N ASP A 229 21.25 -1.43 -6.05
CA ASP A 229 20.48 -0.78 -5.00
C ASP A 229 19.26 -0.06 -5.60
N PRO A 230 18.01 -0.35 -5.18
CA PRO A 230 16.83 0.23 -5.80
C PRO A 230 16.86 1.75 -5.87
N LEU A 231 16.56 2.30 -7.04
CA LEU A 231 16.52 3.73 -7.28
C LEU A 231 15.50 4.44 -6.37
N PRO A 232 15.74 5.70 -5.99
CA PRO A 232 14.75 6.46 -5.24
C PRO A 232 13.48 6.71 -6.07
N MET A 233 12.33 6.82 -5.40
CA MET A 233 11.09 7.26 -6.04
C MET A 233 11.27 8.68 -6.64
N PRO A 234 10.82 8.97 -7.86
CA PRO A 234 9.93 8.16 -8.72
C PRO A 234 10.66 7.30 -9.77
N LEU A 235 11.95 7.09 -9.68
CA LEU A 235 12.74 6.42 -10.72
C LEU A 235 12.56 4.89 -10.71
N GLN A 236 12.52 4.27 -9.54
CA GLN A 236 12.37 2.81 -9.44
C GLN A 236 11.08 2.28 -10.13
N PRO A 237 9.91 2.93 -10.05
CA PRO A 237 8.75 2.52 -10.82
C PRO A 237 8.97 2.46 -12.33
N MET A 238 9.83 3.32 -12.89
CA MET A 238 10.16 3.29 -14.33
C MET A 238 10.95 2.03 -14.71
N VAL A 239 11.68 1.46 -13.77
CA VAL A 239 12.36 0.17 -13.93
C VAL A 239 11.39 -0.99 -13.72
N ALA A 240 10.64 -0.98 -12.62
CA ALA A 240 9.88 -2.13 -12.14
C ALA A 240 8.53 -2.32 -12.86
N GLU A 241 7.75 -1.24 -13.05
CA GLU A 241 6.36 -1.36 -13.51
C GLU A 241 6.23 -1.96 -14.93
N PRO A 242 7.06 -1.61 -15.94
CA PRO A 242 6.95 -2.25 -17.26
C PRO A 242 7.18 -3.76 -17.22
N ALA A 243 8.12 -4.22 -16.39
CA ALA A 243 8.39 -5.65 -16.21
C ALA A 243 7.24 -6.35 -15.49
N LEU A 244 6.74 -5.79 -14.38
CA LEU A 244 5.63 -6.36 -13.63
C LEU A 244 4.31 -6.38 -14.42
N GLN A 245 4.06 -5.37 -15.25
CA GLN A 245 2.91 -5.39 -16.17
C GLN A 245 3.01 -6.52 -17.18
N LYS A 246 4.20 -6.74 -17.77
CA LYS A 246 4.43 -7.87 -18.67
C LYS A 246 4.25 -9.22 -17.95
N VAL A 247 4.83 -9.35 -16.75
CA VAL A 247 4.67 -10.53 -15.89
C VAL A 247 3.20 -10.82 -15.62
N ASN A 248 2.44 -9.83 -15.18
CA ASN A 248 1.01 -10.01 -14.88
C ASN A 248 0.21 -10.46 -16.10
N LYS A 249 0.43 -9.83 -17.27
CA LYS A 249 -0.24 -10.19 -18.51
C LYS A 249 0.08 -11.64 -18.96
N LEU A 250 1.33 -12.06 -18.85
CA LEU A 250 1.74 -13.42 -19.20
C LEU A 250 1.24 -14.45 -18.19
N ALA A 251 1.22 -14.10 -16.89
CA ALA A 251 0.67 -14.95 -15.84
C ALA A 251 -0.82 -15.23 -16.05
N GLU A 252 -1.60 -14.20 -16.43
CA GLU A 252 -3.01 -14.36 -16.83
C GLU A 252 -3.16 -15.26 -18.05
N GLY A 253 -2.22 -15.20 -18.99
CA GLY A 253 -2.14 -16.10 -20.16
C GLY A 253 -1.69 -17.51 -19.84
N GLY A 254 -1.36 -17.84 -18.59
CA GLY A 254 -1.00 -19.18 -18.15
C GLY A 254 0.50 -19.49 -18.16
N HIS A 255 1.37 -18.52 -18.40
CA HIS A 255 2.83 -18.70 -18.44
C HIS A 255 3.39 -18.99 -17.04
N ASP A 256 3.98 -20.17 -16.81
CA ASP A 256 4.38 -20.62 -15.47
C ASP A 256 5.47 -19.74 -14.82
N GLY A 257 6.54 -19.41 -15.54
CA GLY A 257 7.58 -18.50 -15.01
C GLY A 257 7.04 -17.12 -14.66
N ALA A 258 6.04 -16.62 -15.39
CA ALA A 258 5.38 -15.36 -15.05
C ALA A 258 4.48 -15.50 -13.80
N LYS A 259 3.79 -16.64 -13.64
CA LYS A 259 3.04 -16.91 -12.40
C LYS A 259 3.98 -16.91 -11.19
N ASP A 260 5.17 -17.51 -11.31
CA ASP A 260 6.15 -17.53 -10.23
C ASP A 260 6.61 -16.11 -9.85
N LEU A 261 7.00 -15.31 -10.82
CA LEU A 261 7.46 -13.93 -10.63
C LEU A 261 6.37 -12.99 -10.09
N ALA A 262 5.10 -13.25 -10.40
CA ALA A 262 3.99 -12.37 -10.08
C ALA A 262 3.90 -12.10 -8.57
N THR A 263 3.88 -10.80 -8.22
CA THR A 263 3.74 -10.28 -6.86
C THR A 263 2.77 -9.11 -6.84
N TYR A 264 2.18 -8.86 -5.67
CA TYR A 264 1.26 -7.74 -5.48
C TYR A 264 1.36 -7.21 -4.05
N TRP A 265 0.97 -5.97 -3.86
CA TRP A 265 0.92 -5.38 -2.52
C TRP A 265 -0.13 -6.05 -1.66
N VAL A 266 0.29 -6.60 -0.54
CA VAL A 266 -0.59 -7.20 0.46
C VAL A 266 0.04 -7.11 1.84
N GLY A 267 -0.77 -6.91 2.88
CA GLY A 267 -0.31 -6.89 4.27
C GLY A 267 -0.12 -8.27 4.87
N GLN A 268 0.49 -8.32 6.05
CA GLN A 268 0.71 -9.57 6.78
C GLN A 268 -0.59 -10.27 7.20
N GLY A 269 -1.73 -9.58 7.20
CA GLY A 269 -3.05 -10.20 7.38
C GLY A 269 -3.41 -11.25 6.32
N VAL A 270 -2.63 -11.37 5.23
CA VAL A 270 -2.84 -12.37 4.17
C VAL A 270 -2.98 -13.78 4.71
N GLY A 271 -2.26 -14.14 5.78
CA GLY A 271 -2.38 -15.45 6.42
C GLY A 271 -3.74 -15.76 7.06
N LEU A 272 -4.65 -14.79 7.13
CA LEU A 272 -6.03 -14.94 7.59
C LEU A 272 -7.05 -14.80 6.45
N MET A 273 -6.60 -14.64 5.20
CA MET A 273 -7.42 -14.46 4.00
C MET A 273 -7.45 -15.75 3.17
N ASN A 274 -7.97 -16.84 3.74
CA ASN A 274 -7.81 -18.20 3.20
C ASN A 274 -8.88 -18.60 2.17
N GLN A 275 -9.74 -17.66 1.77
CA GLN A 275 -10.87 -17.92 0.86
C GLN A 275 -11.19 -16.70 0.01
N SER A 276 -11.84 -16.93 -1.13
CA SER A 276 -12.42 -15.88 -1.95
C SER A 276 -13.92 -15.85 -1.72
N ILE A 277 -14.41 -14.82 -1.04
CA ILE A 277 -15.83 -14.60 -0.72
C ILE A 277 -16.28 -13.24 -1.23
N SER A 278 -17.57 -12.94 -1.16
CA SER A 278 -18.08 -11.64 -1.56
C SER A 278 -17.66 -10.53 -0.59
N ALA A 279 -17.57 -9.30 -1.08
CA ALA A 279 -17.32 -8.14 -0.20
C ALA A 279 -18.43 -7.99 0.88
N SER A 280 -19.67 -8.40 0.57
CA SER A 280 -20.77 -8.44 1.52
C SER A 280 -20.50 -9.43 2.66
N ASP A 281 -20.01 -10.64 2.33
CA ASP A 281 -19.68 -11.65 3.34
C ASP A 281 -18.51 -11.21 4.22
N VAL A 282 -17.48 -10.56 3.62
CA VAL A 282 -16.38 -9.95 4.41
C VAL A 282 -16.94 -8.96 5.43
N VAL A 283 -17.87 -8.06 5.03
CA VAL A 283 -18.49 -7.11 5.98
C VAL A 283 -19.28 -7.82 7.05
N GLN A 284 -19.98 -8.90 6.72
CA GLN A 284 -20.74 -9.67 7.70
C GLN A 284 -19.81 -10.39 8.68
N GLU A 285 -18.75 -11.05 8.20
CA GLU A 285 -17.72 -11.66 9.06
C GLU A 285 -17.08 -10.64 10.01
N PHE A 286 -16.79 -9.41 9.53
CA PHE A 286 -16.26 -8.34 10.40
C PHE A 286 -17.22 -8.01 11.55
N LYS A 287 -18.53 -7.96 11.31
CA LYS A 287 -19.53 -7.68 12.35
C LYS A 287 -19.62 -8.80 13.38
N GLU A 288 -19.66 -10.05 12.91
CA GLU A 288 -19.75 -11.24 13.76
C GLU A 288 -18.49 -11.39 14.62
N ASP A 289 -17.32 -11.29 14.01
CA ASP A 289 -16.03 -11.31 14.68
C ASP A 289 -15.89 -10.20 15.74
N PHE A 290 -16.37 -9.00 15.42
CA PHE A 290 -16.34 -7.88 16.37
C PHE A 290 -17.23 -8.17 17.59
N ALA A 291 -18.45 -8.65 17.36
CA ALA A 291 -19.39 -9.01 18.44
C ALA A 291 -18.80 -10.12 19.33
N GLU A 292 -18.25 -11.18 18.73
CA GLU A 292 -17.60 -12.27 19.46
C GLU A 292 -16.41 -11.77 20.31
N ALA A 293 -15.58 -10.89 19.74
CA ALA A 293 -14.44 -10.31 20.46
C ALA A 293 -14.92 -9.47 21.65
N TYR A 294 -15.97 -8.68 21.47
CA TYR A 294 -16.56 -7.86 22.54
C TYR A 294 -17.13 -8.73 23.67
N GLU A 295 -17.91 -9.76 23.35
CA GLU A 295 -18.44 -10.72 24.33
C GLU A 295 -17.32 -11.41 25.10
N ARG A 296 -16.28 -11.86 24.42
CA ARG A 296 -15.11 -12.47 25.06
C ARG A 296 -14.43 -11.53 26.05
N LEU A 297 -14.22 -10.25 25.65
CA LEU A 297 -13.55 -9.27 26.52
C LEU A 297 -14.40 -8.92 27.73
N THR A 298 -15.71 -8.76 27.58
CA THR A 298 -16.60 -8.50 28.71
C THR A 298 -16.66 -9.67 29.71
N GLY A 299 -16.51 -10.90 29.22
CA GLY A 299 -16.42 -12.09 30.08
C GLY A 299 -15.22 -12.15 31.01
N PHE A 300 -14.17 -11.34 30.78
CA PHE A 300 -13.03 -11.25 31.71
C PHE A 300 -13.22 -10.21 32.85
N VAL A 301 -14.20 -9.34 32.74
CA VAL A 301 -14.46 -8.27 33.73
C VAL A 301 -15.76 -8.45 34.49
N SER A 302 -16.54 -9.49 34.17
CA SER A 302 -17.72 -9.97 34.91
C SER A 302 -17.32 -11.08 35.89
#